data_411639df242f5445f04e8087e49c234b
#
_entry.id   411639df242f5445f04e8087e49c234b
#
_cell.length_a   1.000
_cell.length_b   1.000
_cell.length_c   1.000
_cell.angle_alpha   90.00
_cell.angle_beta   90.00
_cell.angle_gamma   90.00
#
_symmetry.space_group_name_H-M   'P 1'
#
loop_
_entity.id
_entity.type
_entity.pdbx_description
1 polymer ?
#
loop_
_entity_poly.entity_id
_entity_poly.type
_entity_poly.pdbx_seq_one_letter_code
_entity_poly.pdbx_strand_id
1 'polypeptide(L)'
;IIGDGKTIGSASDVDAITIGSDGDVTLTQDLELQHDGAILSFGANDEIALTHVHDTGLLLTDSGGTPTLQLHDAAESVSSDGSKLILTSNSVAFSLPTADGSANQVLATNGSAVLSFADNSGGQLIQTVNTTRVDVVSGTTVMPFDDSIPQKTEGVEFLTVAITPTKNDNKLLISVHLQCQMTNNGQWSMALFQDDTANALAASSERDGASDLEIHSLKHFMTTGTTSETTFKIRSASSGSGTITMNSVAGSRKYGGVLSSSITVQEIEV
;
A
#
# COMPACT_ATOMS: atom_id res chain seq x y z
N ILE A 1 -48.90 38.71 -31.26
CA ILE A 1 -47.47 38.95 -31.49
C ILE A 1 -47.04 40.00 -30.47
N ILE A 2 -46.01 39.69 -29.72
CA ILE A 2 -45.33 40.62 -28.81
C ILE A 2 -44.19 41.23 -29.63
N GLY A 3 -44.17 42.58 -29.74
CA GLY A 3 -43.11 43.29 -30.50
C GLY A 3 -41.78 43.29 -29.76
N ASP A 4 -40.67 43.53 -30.49
CA ASP A 4 -39.31 43.60 -29.97
C ASP A 4 -39.24 44.61 -28.79
N GLY A 5 -38.49 44.23 -27.78
CA GLY A 5 -38.33 45.02 -26.56
C GLY A 5 -39.60 45.10 -25.67
N LYS A 6 -40.56 44.23 -25.90
CA LYS A 6 -41.75 44.09 -25.05
C LYS A 6 -41.60 42.97 -24.04
N THR A 7 -42.31 43.13 -22.92
CA THR A 7 -42.20 42.26 -21.76
C THR A 7 -43.52 41.60 -21.44
N ILE A 8 -43.47 40.46 -20.77
CA ILE A 8 -44.57 39.78 -20.10
C ILE A 8 -44.23 39.74 -18.62
N GLY A 9 -45.07 40.30 -17.77
CA GLY A 9 -44.82 40.35 -16.35
C GLY A 9 -46.09 40.39 -15.51
N SER A 10 -45.90 40.47 -14.22
CA SER A 10 -46.94 40.71 -13.22
C SER A 10 -47.02 42.19 -12.83
N ALA A 11 -47.97 42.55 -11.99
CA ALA A 11 -48.09 43.94 -11.50
C ALA A 11 -46.90 44.38 -10.66
N SER A 12 -46.17 43.46 -10.06
CA SER A 12 -44.96 43.69 -9.22
C SER A 12 -43.65 43.44 -9.95
N ASP A 13 -43.70 42.77 -11.11
CA ASP A 13 -42.52 42.45 -11.94
C ASP A 13 -42.95 42.51 -13.41
N VAL A 14 -42.88 43.72 -13.98
CA VAL A 14 -43.45 44.04 -15.29
C VAL A 14 -42.59 43.54 -16.46
N ASP A 15 -41.38 43.09 -16.20
CA ASP A 15 -40.39 42.63 -17.17
C ASP A 15 -39.84 41.22 -16.86
N ALA A 16 -40.63 40.40 -16.14
CA ALA A 16 -40.28 39.01 -15.79
C ALA A 16 -39.84 38.18 -17.01
N ILE A 17 -40.40 38.43 -18.18
CA ILE A 17 -40.00 37.88 -19.47
C ILE A 17 -39.77 39.02 -20.46
N THR A 18 -38.57 39.14 -21.00
CA THR A 18 -38.27 40.09 -22.05
C THR A 18 -37.88 39.35 -23.33
N ILE A 19 -38.43 39.79 -24.47
CA ILE A 19 -38.04 39.33 -25.81
C ILE A 19 -37.16 40.38 -26.41
N GLY A 20 -35.87 40.05 -26.62
CA GLY A 20 -34.88 40.91 -27.24
C GLY A 20 -35.17 41.15 -28.73
N SER A 21 -34.53 42.15 -29.32
CA SER A 21 -34.61 42.42 -30.77
C SER A 21 -33.84 41.39 -31.61
N ASP A 22 -33.00 40.62 -30.98
CA ASP A 22 -32.24 39.45 -31.52
C ASP A 22 -33.01 38.15 -31.40
N GLY A 23 -34.18 38.18 -30.72
CA GLY A 23 -35.04 37.02 -30.53
C GLY A 23 -34.76 36.26 -29.22
N ASP A 24 -33.82 36.70 -28.42
CA ASP A 24 -33.54 36.09 -27.11
C ASP A 24 -34.68 36.33 -26.13
N VAL A 25 -34.91 35.34 -25.27
CA VAL A 25 -35.85 35.43 -24.13
C VAL A 25 -35.07 35.53 -22.83
N THR A 26 -35.18 36.68 -22.15
CA THR A 26 -34.60 36.90 -20.85
C THR A 26 -35.64 36.73 -19.76
N LEU A 27 -35.33 35.93 -18.74
CA LEU A 27 -36.09 35.84 -17.49
C LEU A 27 -35.33 36.62 -16.42
N THR A 28 -36.00 37.56 -15.71
CA THR A 28 -35.38 38.34 -14.62
C THR A 28 -35.32 37.56 -13.30
N GLN A 29 -36.08 36.47 -13.22
CA GLN A 29 -36.15 35.53 -12.09
C GLN A 29 -35.84 34.12 -12.55
N ASP A 30 -36.11 33.14 -11.72
CA ASP A 30 -35.86 31.70 -11.99
C ASP A 30 -36.83 31.16 -13.05
N LEU A 31 -36.40 30.12 -13.78
CA LEU A 31 -37.27 29.28 -14.60
C LEU A 31 -37.64 28.04 -13.79
N GLU A 32 -38.90 27.95 -13.32
CA GLU A 32 -39.41 26.78 -12.64
C GLU A 32 -40.19 25.88 -13.61
N LEU A 33 -39.72 24.64 -13.78
CA LEU A 33 -40.39 23.59 -14.53
C LEU A 33 -41.00 22.58 -13.54
N GLN A 34 -42.25 22.85 -13.06
CA GLN A 34 -42.86 22.13 -11.93
C GLN A 34 -43.62 20.84 -12.34
N HIS A 35 -43.24 20.19 -13.39
CA HIS A 35 -43.86 18.96 -13.88
C HIS A 35 -42.89 17.79 -13.75
N ASP A 36 -43.34 16.66 -13.18
CA ASP A 36 -42.62 15.41 -13.22
C ASP A 36 -42.37 14.98 -14.67
N GLY A 37 -41.09 14.74 -15.02
CA GLY A 37 -40.71 14.53 -16.41
C GLY A 37 -40.59 15.82 -17.23
N ALA A 38 -40.44 17.00 -16.59
CA ALA A 38 -40.14 18.25 -17.28
C ALA A 38 -38.83 18.11 -18.08
N ILE A 39 -38.82 18.65 -19.30
CA ILE A 39 -37.70 18.51 -20.24
C ILE A 39 -37.27 19.92 -20.69
N LEU A 40 -35.94 20.14 -20.69
CA LEU A 40 -35.29 21.24 -21.40
C LEU A 40 -34.54 20.62 -22.58
N SER A 41 -35.01 20.87 -23.81
CA SER A 41 -34.45 20.32 -25.02
C SER A 41 -33.61 21.34 -25.76
N PHE A 42 -32.60 20.86 -26.48
CA PHE A 42 -31.69 21.65 -27.32
C PHE A 42 -31.55 21.00 -28.69
N GLY A 43 -31.37 21.83 -29.70
CA GLY A 43 -31.24 21.44 -31.08
C GLY A 43 -32.57 21.48 -31.85
N ALA A 44 -32.49 21.49 -33.20
CA ALA A 44 -33.68 21.64 -34.05
C ALA A 44 -34.61 20.42 -34.02
N ASN A 45 -34.10 19.26 -33.59
CA ASN A 45 -34.86 17.99 -33.48
C ASN A 45 -34.87 17.46 -32.03
N ASP A 46 -34.60 18.33 -31.04
CA ASP A 46 -34.55 17.97 -29.61
C ASP A 46 -33.54 16.84 -29.32
N GLU A 47 -32.37 16.89 -30.01
CA GLU A 47 -31.36 15.83 -29.92
C GLU A 47 -30.84 15.68 -28.50
N ILE A 48 -30.59 16.80 -27.80
CA ILE A 48 -30.14 16.81 -26.42
C ILE A 48 -31.27 17.24 -25.51
N ALA A 49 -31.52 16.44 -24.49
CA ALA A 49 -32.53 16.73 -23.49
C ALA A 49 -32.01 16.56 -22.08
N LEU A 50 -32.37 17.52 -21.21
CA LEU A 50 -32.21 17.43 -19.77
C LEU A 50 -33.58 17.23 -19.14
N THR A 51 -33.84 16.04 -18.64
CA THR A 51 -35.15 15.60 -18.13
C THR A 51 -35.13 15.46 -16.61
N HIS A 52 -36.13 16.02 -15.93
CA HIS A 52 -36.36 15.70 -14.52
C HIS A 52 -36.86 14.26 -14.37
N VAL A 53 -36.17 13.46 -13.59
CA VAL A 53 -36.60 12.11 -13.20
C VAL A 53 -37.04 12.14 -11.75
N HIS A 54 -38.34 11.90 -11.52
CA HIS A 54 -39.00 11.98 -10.21
C HIS A 54 -38.20 11.25 -9.14
N ASP A 55 -37.92 11.91 -8.01
CA ASP A 55 -37.19 11.42 -6.86
C ASP A 55 -35.74 10.90 -7.15
N THR A 56 -35.24 11.07 -8.38
CA THR A 56 -33.91 10.55 -8.78
C THR A 56 -32.94 11.66 -9.16
N GLY A 57 -33.34 12.65 -9.98
CA GLY A 57 -32.46 13.73 -10.42
C GLY A 57 -32.67 14.19 -11.85
N LEU A 58 -31.61 14.55 -12.54
CA LEU A 58 -31.61 14.99 -13.92
C LEU A 58 -30.98 13.92 -14.83
N LEU A 59 -31.67 13.58 -15.90
CA LEU A 59 -31.20 12.67 -16.93
C LEU A 59 -30.82 13.49 -18.19
N LEU A 60 -29.57 13.39 -18.58
CA LEU A 60 -29.08 13.91 -19.87
C LEU A 60 -29.17 12.81 -20.91
N THR A 61 -29.90 13.06 -21.99
CA THR A 61 -30.05 12.13 -23.12
C THR A 61 -29.65 12.80 -24.43
N ASP A 62 -29.19 11.97 -25.38
CA ASP A 62 -28.90 12.33 -26.76
C ASP A 62 -29.58 11.30 -27.65
N SER A 63 -30.49 11.73 -28.54
CA SER A 63 -31.25 10.84 -29.43
C SER A 63 -30.42 10.28 -30.59
N GLY A 64 -29.28 10.87 -30.89
CA GLY A 64 -28.43 10.51 -32.03
C GLY A 64 -27.01 10.03 -31.66
N GLY A 65 -26.64 10.05 -30.37
CA GLY A 65 -25.28 9.75 -29.98
C GLY A 65 -25.09 9.45 -28.49
N THR A 66 -23.91 9.74 -28.00
CA THR A 66 -23.51 9.59 -26.60
C THR A 66 -23.69 10.91 -25.87
N PRO A 67 -24.59 11.00 -24.86
CA PRO A 67 -24.74 12.23 -24.11
C PRO A 67 -23.44 12.59 -23.41
N THR A 68 -22.96 13.81 -23.62
CA THR A 68 -21.67 14.29 -23.17
C THR A 68 -21.80 15.64 -22.49
N LEU A 69 -21.32 15.73 -21.25
CA LEU A 69 -21.10 17.00 -20.56
C LEU A 69 -19.66 17.47 -20.82
N GLN A 70 -19.50 18.48 -21.66
CA GLN A 70 -18.19 19.12 -21.90
C GLN A 70 -17.92 20.18 -20.81
N LEU A 71 -16.71 20.23 -20.28
CA LEU A 71 -16.35 21.15 -19.21
C LEU A 71 -15.64 22.41 -19.68
N HIS A 72 -14.99 22.38 -20.81
CA HIS A 72 -14.35 23.49 -21.51
C HIS A 72 -14.52 23.31 -23.01
N ASP A 73 -14.11 22.14 -23.50
CA ASP A 73 -14.27 21.72 -24.90
C ASP A 73 -14.39 20.18 -24.96
N ALA A 74 -14.32 19.61 -26.16
CA ALA A 74 -14.45 18.17 -26.34
C ALA A 74 -13.26 17.38 -25.75
N ALA A 75 -12.16 18.03 -25.39
CA ALA A 75 -10.99 17.38 -24.80
C ALA A 75 -11.18 17.10 -23.28
N GLU A 76 -12.12 17.79 -22.62
CA GLU A 76 -12.48 17.60 -21.22
C GLU A 76 -13.98 17.32 -21.13
N SER A 77 -14.35 16.08 -20.78
CA SER A 77 -15.76 15.71 -20.72
C SER A 77 -16.07 14.52 -19.80
N VAL A 78 -17.34 14.46 -19.43
CA VAL A 78 -17.96 13.29 -18.81
C VAL A 78 -19.04 12.76 -19.74
N SER A 79 -18.99 11.50 -20.11
CA SER A 79 -19.92 10.85 -21.02
C SER A 79 -20.21 9.40 -20.64
N SER A 80 -21.18 8.76 -21.35
CA SER A 80 -21.47 7.35 -21.19
C SER A 80 -21.72 6.72 -22.56
N ASP A 81 -21.13 5.57 -22.81
CA ASP A 81 -21.41 4.76 -24.01
C ASP A 81 -22.64 3.84 -23.86
N GLY A 82 -23.43 4.05 -22.82
CA GLY A 82 -24.57 3.20 -22.47
C GLY A 82 -24.23 2.00 -21.58
N SER A 83 -22.93 1.73 -21.38
CA SER A 83 -22.43 0.65 -20.53
C SER A 83 -21.47 1.15 -19.47
N LYS A 84 -20.66 2.17 -19.78
CA LYS A 84 -19.58 2.68 -18.95
C LYS A 84 -19.64 4.19 -18.83
N LEU A 85 -19.25 4.68 -17.67
CA LEU A 85 -18.89 6.08 -17.49
C LEU A 85 -17.48 6.31 -18.04
N ILE A 86 -17.34 7.37 -18.84
CA ILE A 86 -16.10 7.76 -19.51
C ILE A 86 -15.72 9.16 -19.02
N LEU A 87 -14.50 9.31 -18.53
CA LEU A 87 -13.89 10.59 -18.19
C LEU A 87 -12.84 10.90 -19.23
N THR A 88 -13.00 12.03 -19.96
CA THR A 88 -12.02 12.48 -20.95
C THR A 88 -11.22 13.62 -20.37
N SER A 89 -9.90 13.54 -20.45
CA SER A 89 -8.95 14.59 -20.07
C SER A 89 -7.87 14.69 -21.14
N ASN A 90 -7.67 15.91 -21.65
CA ASN A 90 -6.73 16.19 -22.75
C ASN A 90 -6.89 15.20 -23.92
N SER A 91 -8.14 14.97 -24.35
CA SER A 91 -8.53 14.04 -25.39
C SER A 91 -8.23 12.55 -25.11
N VAL A 92 -7.80 12.19 -23.92
CA VAL A 92 -7.66 10.79 -23.50
C VAL A 92 -8.91 10.35 -22.75
N ALA A 93 -9.64 9.37 -23.29
CA ALA A 93 -10.88 8.85 -22.73
C ALA A 93 -10.59 7.66 -21.80
N PHE A 94 -10.83 7.82 -20.52
CA PHE A 94 -10.71 6.77 -19.49
C PHE A 94 -12.09 6.16 -19.22
N SER A 95 -12.30 4.93 -19.67
CA SER A 95 -13.52 4.17 -19.36
C SER A 95 -13.39 3.53 -17.98
N LEU A 96 -14.35 3.80 -17.10
CA LEU A 96 -14.41 3.14 -15.80
C LEU A 96 -14.81 1.66 -15.95
N PRO A 97 -14.34 0.77 -15.06
CA PRO A 97 -14.77 -0.62 -15.02
C PRO A 97 -16.28 -0.72 -14.80
N THR A 98 -16.94 -1.76 -15.38
CA THR A 98 -18.37 -2.02 -15.25
C THR A 98 -18.71 -2.90 -14.04
N ALA A 99 -17.72 -3.48 -13.40
CA ALA A 99 -17.86 -4.29 -12.20
C ALA A 99 -17.03 -3.70 -11.06
N ASP A 100 -17.44 -3.94 -9.83
CA ASP A 100 -16.66 -3.64 -8.66
C ASP A 100 -15.41 -4.54 -8.58
N GLY A 101 -14.34 -4.05 -7.94
CA GLY A 101 -13.15 -4.82 -7.64
C GLY A 101 -13.31 -5.63 -6.35
N SER A 102 -12.30 -6.43 -6.04
CA SER A 102 -12.17 -7.10 -4.75
C SER A 102 -11.55 -6.16 -3.71
N ALA A 103 -11.71 -6.49 -2.43
CA ALA A 103 -11.07 -5.74 -1.34
C ALA A 103 -9.56 -5.64 -1.56
N ASN A 104 -8.99 -4.47 -1.30
CA ASN A 104 -7.57 -4.12 -1.47
C ASN A 104 -7.06 -3.98 -2.92
N GLN A 105 -7.93 -4.11 -3.92
CA GLN A 105 -7.56 -3.75 -5.29
C GLN A 105 -7.49 -2.23 -5.48
N VAL A 106 -6.69 -1.80 -6.43
CA VAL A 106 -6.54 -0.41 -6.86
C VAL A 106 -7.05 -0.23 -8.27
N LEU A 107 -7.57 0.96 -8.59
CA LEU A 107 -7.89 1.31 -9.96
C LEU A 107 -6.58 1.64 -10.69
N ALA A 108 -6.22 0.81 -11.64
CA ALA A 108 -4.97 0.88 -12.39
C ALA A 108 -5.21 1.13 -13.88
N THR A 109 -4.26 1.77 -14.54
CA THR A 109 -4.24 1.92 -16.00
C THR A 109 -3.23 0.97 -16.62
N ASN A 110 -3.57 0.45 -17.80
CA ASN A 110 -2.63 -0.34 -18.62
C ASN A 110 -1.68 0.51 -19.48
N GLY A 111 -1.69 1.84 -19.32
CA GLY A 111 -0.91 2.77 -20.17
C GLY A 111 -1.57 3.11 -21.53
N SER A 112 -2.77 2.59 -21.80
CA SER A 112 -3.54 2.83 -23.03
C SER A 112 -4.97 3.29 -22.71
N ALA A 113 -5.12 4.07 -21.63
CA ALA A 113 -6.39 4.64 -21.16
C ALA A 113 -7.48 3.62 -20.73
N VAL A 114 -7.13 2.33 -20.61
CA VAL A 114 -8.03 1.33 -20.05
C VAL A 114 -7.82 1.27 -18.54
N LEU A 115 -8.89 1.49 -17.78
CA LEU A 115 -8.92 1.36 -16.33
C LEU A 115 -9.50 0.00 -15.94
N SER A 116 -8.85 -0.66 -14.98
CA SER A 116 -9.31 -1.91 -14.38
C SER A 116 -8.91 -1.97 -12.92
N PHE A 117 -9.61 -2.78 -12.13
CA PHE A 117 -9.12 -3.11 -10.80
C PHE A 117 -7.98 -4.11 -10.92
N ALA A 118 -6.89 -3.83 -10.24
CA ALA A 118 -5.71 -4.68 -10.18
C ALA A 118 -5.32 -4.89 -8.71
N ASP A 119 -4.76 -6.05 -8.43
CA ASP A 119 -4.20 -6.31 -7.11
C ASP A 119 -3.10 -5.28 -6.82
N ASN A 120 -3.11 -4.74 -5.62
CA ASN A 120 -2.04 -3.87 -5.15
C ASN A 120 -0.81 -4.75 -4.86
N SER A 121 -0.25 -5.35 -5.93
CA SER A 121 0.84 -6.32 -5.86
C SER A 121 2.19 -5.64 -6.07
N GLY A 122 3.19 -6.15 -5.38
CA GLY A 122 4.59 -5.80 -5.57
C GLY A 122 5.23 -5.16 -4.36
N GLY A 123 5.84 -5.99 -3.49
CA GLY A 123 6.68 -5.52 -2.40
C GLY A 123 5.94 -4.87 -1.23
N GLN A 124 4.64 -5.08 -1.09
CA GLN A 124 3.89 -4.57 0.06
C GLN A 124 4.36 -5.25 1.34
N LEU A 125 4.70 -4.44 2.35
CA LEU A 125 4.97 -4.95 3.69
C LEU A 125 3.64 -5.40 4.33
N ILE A 126 3.50 -6.70 4.56
CA ILE A 126 2.28 -7.30 5.11
C ILE A 126 2.29 -7.25 6.64
N GLN A 127 3.39 -7.68 7.25
CA GLN A 127 3.55 -7.65 8.69
C GLN A 127 5.02 -7.55 9.08
N THR A 128 5.24 -7.07 10.30
CA THR A 128 6.56 -7.05 10.94
C THR A 128 6.43 -7.62 12.34
N VAL A 129 7.27 -8.57 12.68
CA VAL A 129 7.45 -9.07 14.03
C VAL A 129 8.87 -8.78 14.50
N ASN A 130 9.03 -8.46 15.78
CA ASN A 130 10.32 -8.13 16.37
C ASN A 130 10.43 -8.70 17.77
N THR A 131 11.63 -9.19 18.09
CA THR A 131 12.05 -9.47 19.47
C THR A 131 13.28 -8.63 19.76
N THR A 132 13.20 -7.82 20.81
CA THR A 132 14.33 -7.07 21.36
C THR A 132 14.64 -7.58 22.76
N ARG A 133 15.92 -7.83 23.03
CA ARG A 133 16.43 -8.23 24.35
C ARG A 133 17.41 -7.21 24.88
N VAL A 134 17.31 -6.93 26.17
CA VAL A 134 18.19 -6.01 26.91
C VAL A 134 18.89 -6.70 28.08
N ASP A 135 18.57 -7.96 28.32
CA ASP A 135 19.16 -8.78 29.37
C ASP A 135 20.59 -9.21 28.98
N VAL A 136 21.36 -9.52 29.98
CA VAL A 136 22.71 -10.06 29.83
C VAL A 136 22.62 -11.58 29.82
N VAL A 137 23.05 -12.20 28.75
CA VAL A 137 23.06 -13.66 28.59
C VAL A 137 24.44 -14.10 28.13
N SER A 138 24.98 -15.13 28.77
CA SER A 138 26.31 -15.67 28.46
C SER A 138 26.26 -17.15 28.14
N GLY A 139 27.26 -17.61 27.40
CA GLY A 139 27.47 -19.03 27.16
C GLY A 139 28.86 -19.35 26.61
N THR A 140 29.16 -20.65 26.56
CA THR A 140 30.48 -21.17 26.21
C THR A 140 30.44 -22.24 25.11
N THR A 141 29.23 -22.55 24.59
CA THR A 141 29.10 -23.52 23.49
C THR A 141 29.76 -22.96 22.23
N VAL A 142 30.66 -23.71 21.66
CA VAL A 142 31.47 -23.33 20.48
C VAL A 142 30.64 -23.46 19.20
N MET A 143 30.95 -22.61 18.22
CA MET A 143 30.54 -22.77 16.83
C MET A 143 31.81 -22.82 15.97
N PRO A 144 32.20 -23.98 15.45
CA PRO A 144 33.42 -24.13 14.66
C PRO A 144 33.47 -23.16 13.47
N PHE A 145 34.63 -22.62 13.21
CA PHE A 145 34.87 -21.82 12.01
C PHE A 145 35.59 -22.68 10.98
N ASP A 146 34.84 -23.51 10.30
CA ASP A 146 35.31 -24.46 9.29
C ASP A 146 34.38 -24.48 8.06
N ASP A 147 34.55 -25.44 7.16
CA ASP A 147 33.75 -25.60 5.94
C ASP A 147 32.49 -26.48 6.16
N SER A 148 31.94 -26.50 7.37
CA SER A 148 30.68 -27.17 7.67
C SER A 148 29.56 -26.17 7.93
N ILE A 149 28.30 -26.56 7.61
CA ILE A 149 27.14 -25.73 7.93
C ILE A 149 26.93 -25.76 9.45
N PRO A 150 26.82 -24.58 10.11
CA PRO A 150 26.54 -24.54 11.55
C PRO A 150 25.29 -25.31 11.93
N GLN A 151 25.38 -26.07 13.02
CA GLN A 151 24.32 -26.93 13.51
C GLN A 151 23.56 -26.29 14.66
N LYS A 152 22.26 -26.64 14.83
CA LYS A 152 21.41 -26.11 15.90
C LYS A 152 21.92 -26.39 17.33
N THR A 153 22.85 -27.30 17.48
CA THR A 153 23.51 -27.63 18.76
C THR A 153 24.74 -26.79 19.04
N GLU A 154 25.20 -26.02 18.06
CA GLU A 154 26.38 -25.16 18.17
C GLU A 154 25.98 -23.74 18.58
N GLY A 155 26.88 -23.05 19.26
CA GLY A 155 26.64 -21.73 19.81
C GLY A 155 25.54 -21.68 20.88
N VAL A 156 25.28 -20.48 21.35
CA VAL A 156 24.26 -20.16 22.36
C VAL A 156 23.10 -19.44 21.70
N GLU A 157 21.87 -19.82 22.01
CA GLU A 157 20.68 -19.13 21.51
C GLU A 157 20.49 -17.81 22.27
N PHE A 158 20.57 -16.68 21.55
CA PHE A 158 20.42 -15.35 22.11
C PHE A 158 19.10 -14.69 21.75
N LEU A 159 18.62 -14.88 20.51
CA LEU A 159 17.41 -14.25 20.02
C LEU A 159 16.49 -15.30 19.38
N THR A 160 15.19 -15.10 19.56
CA THR A 160 14.15 -15.91 18.93
C THR A 160 12.94 -15.04 18.61
N VAL A 161 12.29 -15.27 17.47
CA VAL A 161 11.07 -14.60 17.06
C VAL A 161 10.20 -15.57 16.25
N ALA A 162 8.89 -15.54 16.47
CA ALA A 162 7.93 -16.32 15.70
C ALA A 162 7.10 -15.43 14.78
N ILE A 163 6.75 -15.96 13.63
CA ILE A 163 5.86 -15.33 12.64
C ILE A 163 4.91 -16.36 12.07
N THR A 164 3.66 -15.98 11.81
CA THR A 164 2.71 -16.78 11.04
C THR A 164 2.51 -16.10 9.68
N PRO A 165 3.15 -16.58 8.61
CA PRO A 165 3.01 -15.95 7.30
C PRO A 165 1.59 -16.04 6.77
N THR A 166 1.18 -15.05 5.98
CA THR A 166 -0.16 -14.97 5.39
C THR A 166 -0.29 -15.76 4.11
N LYS A 167 0.82 -15.92 3.36
CA LYS A 167 0.91 -16.72 2.14
C LYS A 167 2.22 -17.51 2.11
N ASN A 168 2.22 -18.67 1.43
CA ASN A 168 3.39 -19.53 1.35
C ASN A 168 4.44 -19.12 0.29
N ASP A 169 4.08 -18.21 -0.59
CA ASP A 169 4.94 -17.65 -1.66
C ASP A 169 5.49 -16.25 -1.34
N ASN A 170 4.99 -15.58 -0.31
CA ASN A 170 5.53 -14.31 0.17
C ASN A 170 7.02 -14.43 0.53
N LYS A 171 7.68 -13.29 0.68
CA LYS A 171 9.09 -13.24 1.09
C LYS A 171 9.21 -12.80 2.54
N LEU A 172 10.22 -13.35 3.20
CA LEU A 172 10.64 -12.91 4.53
C LEU A 172 12.00 -12.20 4.41
N LEU A 173 12.08 -10.99 4.93
CA LEU A 173 13.34 -10.30 5.21
C LEU A 173 13.61 -10.40 6.70
N ILE A 174 14.65 -11.14 7.06
CA ILE A 174 15.10 -11.33 8.43
C ILE A 174 16.31 -10.45 8.66
N SER A 175 16.24 -9.56 9.64
CA SER A 175 17.32 -8.62 10.01
C SER A 175 17.69 -8.82 11.47
N VAL A 176 18.98 -8.95 11.72
CA VAL A 176 19.55 -9.21 13.05
C VAL A 176 20.53 -8.12 13.40
N HIS A 177 20.44 -7.64 14.63
CA HIS A 177 21.41 -6.79 15.30
C HIS A 177 21.77 -7.45 16.63
N LEU A 178 23.01 -7.92 16.76
CA LEU A 178 23.49 -8.64 17.93
C LEU A 178 24.72 -7.92 18.49
N GLN A 179 24.66 -7.54 19.75
CA GLN A 179 25.77 -6.93 20.48
C GLN A 179 26.32 -7.92 21.49
N CYS A 180 27.56 -8.34 21.30
CA CYS A 180 28.21 -9.27 22.21
C CYS A 180 29.66 -8.85 22.49
N GLN A 181 30.18 -9.44 23.55
CA GLN A 181 31.58 -9.41 23.91
C GLN A 181 32.10 -10.84 24.05
N MET A 182 33.33 -11.12 23.58
CA MET A 182 34.04 -12.35 23.85
C MET A 182 35.14 -12.16 24.90
N THR A 183 35.48 -13.23 25.65
CA THR A 183 36.57 -13.19 26.62
C THR A 183 37.93 -13.48 26.02
N ASN A 184 37.98 -13.91 24.76
CA ASN A 184 39.20 -14.25 24.03
C ASN A 184 39.20 -13.63 22.63
N ASN A 185 40.40 -13.40 22.08
CA ASN A 185 40.57 -13.04 20.68
C ASN A 185 40.24 -14.25 19.81
N GLY A 186 39.39 -14.06 18.78
CA GLY A 186 39.06 -15.14 17.89
C GLY A 186 38.02 -14.78 16.85
N GLN A 187 37.52 -15.79 16.16
CA GLN A 187 36.37 -15.64 15.29
C GLN A 187 35.10 -15.67 16.15
N TRP A 188 34.27 -14.67 15.94
CA TRP A 188 32.91 -14.61 16.44
C TRP A 188 31.97 -14.96 15.29
N SER A 189 31.17 -15.99 15.48
CA SER A 189 30.21 -16.47 14.47
C SER A 189 28.78 -16.34 14.99
N MET A 190 27.88 -16.01 14.07
CA MET A 190 26.44 -15.95 14.28
C MET A 190 25.75 -16.76 13.19
N ALA A 191 24.74 -17.54 13.53
CA ALA A 191 23.97 -18.35 12.60
C ALA A 191 22.46 -18.23 12.87
N LEU A 192 21.70 -18.21 11.77
CA LEU A 192 20.23 -18.16 11.75
C LEU A 192 19.69 -19.55 11.51
N PHE A 193 18.74 -19.96 12.36
CA PHE A 193 18.04 -21.24 12.27
C PHE A 193 16.55 -21.01 12.17
N GLN A 194 15.86 -21.98 11.55
CA GLN A 194 14.40 -22.01 11.46
C GLN A 194 13.86 -23.26 12.15
N ASP A 195 12.91 -23.08 13.04
CA ASP A 195 12.21 -24.12 13.77
C ASP A 195 13.18 -25.09 14.46
N ASP A 196 13.07 -26.39 14.16
CA ASP A 196 13.95 -27.44 14.65
C ASP A 196 14.90 -27.99 13.58
N THR A 197 15.09 -27.25 12.48
CA THR A 197 16.00 -27.65 11.40
C THR A 197 17.44 -27.70 11.92
N ALA A 198 18.15 -28.77 11.57
CA ALA A 198 19.50 -29.00 12.06
C ALA A 198 20.51 -27.98 11.53
N ASN A 199 20.42 -27.66 10.23
CA ASN A 199 21.32 -26.78 9.51
C ASN A 199 20.90 -25.32 9.61
N ALA A 200 21.85 -24.41 9.73
CA ALA A 200 21.61 -22.99 9.64
C ALA A 200 21.16 -22.57 8.23
N LEU A 201 20.28 -21.58 8.16
CA LEU A 201 19.86 -20.91 6.91
C LEU A 201 20.90 -19.94 6.38
N ALA A 202 21.60 -19.25 7.29
CA ALA A 202 22.62 -18.27 7.01
C ALA A 202 23.57 -18.17 8.19
N ALA A 203 24.79 -17.79 7.92
CA ALA A 203 25.78 -17.50 8.94
C ALA A 203 26.61 -16.26 8.57
N SER A 204 27.17 -15.62 9.56
CA SER A 204 28.10 -14.50 9.44
C SER A 204 29.17 -14.64 10.49
N SER A 205 30.38 -14.19 10.18
CA SER A 205 31.50 -14.25 11.10
C SER A 205 32.37 -13.00 10.96
N GLU A 206 32.91 -12.56 12.07
CA GLU A 206 33.92 -11.51 12.14
C GLU A 206 35.02 -11.89 13.12
N ARG A 207 36.11 -11.17 13.10
CA ARG A 207 37.19 -11.35 14.05
C ARG A 207 37.11 -10.29 15.13
N ASP A 208 36.98 -10.76 16.36
CA ASP A 208 36.80 -9.89 17.53
C ASP A 208 38.03 -9.90 18.44
N GLY A 209 38.28 -8.77 19.10
CA GLY A 209 39.26 -8.60 20.16
C GLY A 209 38.69 -9.05 21.51
N ALA A 210 39.57 -9.55 22.38
CA ALA A 210 39.16 -9.93 23.73
C ALA A 210 38.65 -8.71 24.50
N SER A 211 37.45 -8.84 25.07
CA SER A 211 36.83 -7.84 25.95
C SER A 211 36.27 -6.60 25.27
N ASP A 212 36.24 -6.55 23.95
CA ASP A 212 35.57 -5.50 23.20
C ASP A 212 34.09 -5.82 23.03
N LEU A 213 33.25 -4.79 23.04
CA LEU A 213 31.85 -4.91 22.71
C LEU A 213 31.68 -4.60 21.23
N GLU A 214 31.32 -5.60 20.48
CA GLU A 214 31.14 -5.50 19.04
C GLU A 214 29.68 -5.69 18.61
N ILE A 215 29.36 -5.24 17.41
CA ILE A 215 28.06 -5.37 16.79
C ILE A 215 28.17 -6.30 15.59
N HIS A 216 27.40 -7.37 15.61
CA HIS A 216 27.29 -8.29 14.50
C HIS A 216 25.90 -8.19 13.87
N SER A 217 25.85 -8.04 12.55
CA SER A 217 24.59 -7.94 11.78
C SER A 217 24.49 -9.06 10.78
N LEU A 218 23.25 -9.55 10.58
CA LEU A 218 22.94 -10.52 9.55
C LEU A 218 21.62 -10.13 8.89
N LYS A 219 21.56 -10.24 7.56
CA LYS A 219 20.31 -10.18 6.80
C LYS A 219 20.16 -11.46 5.98
N HIS A 220 18.92 -11.98 5.98
CA HIS A 220 18.56 -13.15 5.17
C HIS A 220 17.21 -12.90 4.51
N PHE A 221 17.12 -13.28 3.24
CA PHE A 221 15.92 -13.13 2.42
C PHE A 221 15.52 -14.49 1.89
N MET A 222 14.27 -14.90 2.15
CA MET A 222 13.78 -16.23 1.77
C MET A 222 12.30 -16.20 1.42
N THR A 223 11.81 -17.26 0.80
CA THR A 223 10.36 -17.51 0.64
C THR A 223 9.80 -18.08 1.94
N THR A 224 8.56 -17.70 2.29
CA THR A 224 7.87 -18.17 3.50
C THR A 224 7.77 -19.70 3.57
N GLY A 225 7.35 -20.34 2.47
CA GLY A 225 7.22 -21.79 2.35
C GLY A 225 6.10 -22.42 3.20
N THR A 226 5.46 -21.66 4.08
CA THR A 226 4.40 -22.10 4.98
C THR A 226 3.47 -20.96 5.35
N THR A 227 2.24 -21.27 5.74
CA THR A 227 1.29 -20.37 6.42
C THR A 227 1.07 -20.75 7.88
N SER A 228 1.81 -21.76 8.38
CA SER A 228 1.85 -22.10 9.82
C SER A 228 2.89 -21.22 10.52
N GLU A 229 2.73 -21.09 11.85
CA GLU A 229 3.75 -20.42 12.66
C GLU A 229 5.12 -21.06 12.43
N THR A 230 6.14 -20.23 12.20
CA THR A 230 7.54 -20.62 12.08
C THR A 230 8.38 -19.73 12.99
N THR A 231 9.40 -20.28 13.59
CA THR A 231 10.26 -19.63 14.58
C THR A 231 11.67 -19.48 14.05
N PHE A 232 12.21 -18.26 14.08
CA PHE A 232 13.59 -17.97 13.73
C PHE A 232 14.42 -17.76 15.00
N LYS A 233 15.62 -18.33 15.03
CA LYS A 233 16.52 -18.34 16.17
C LYS A 233 17.90 -17.88 15.76
N ILE A 234 18.53 -17.05 16.57
CA ILE A 234 19.91 -16.64 16.41
C ILE A 234 20.76 -17.34 17.48
N ARG A 235 21.72 -18.11 17.01
CA ARG A 235 22.76 -18.69 17.85
C ARG A 235 24.09 -18.04 17.51
N SER A 236 24.89 -17.83 18.53
CA SER A 236 26.19 -17.15 18.35
C SER A 236 27.22 -17.72 19.30
N ALA A 237 28.48 -17.67 18.89
CA ALA A 237 29.58 -18.25 19.63
C ALA A 237 30.96 -17.75 19.18
N SER A 238 31.95 -17.99 20.02
CA SER A 238 33.35 -18.05 19.61
C SER A 238 33.62 -19.35 18.86
N SER A 239 34.55 -19.32 17.90
CA SER A 239 35.04 -20.51 17.20
C SER A 239 35.91 -21.44 18.06
N GLY A 240 36.32 -20.97 19.21
CA GLY A 240 37.17 -21.70 20.16
C GLY A 240 36.68 -21.57 21.60
N SER A 241 37.58 -21.87 22.55
CA SER A 241 37.25 -21.70 23.98
C SER A 241 37.04 -20.22 24.32
N GLY A 242 36.10 -19.95 25.22
CA GLY A 242 35.80 -18.61 25.70
C GLY A 242 34.31 -18.45 26.00
N THR A 243 33.99 -17.35 26.64
CA THR A 243 32.62 -16.97 26.93
C THR A 243 32.20 -15.86 26.00
N ILE A 244 31.05 -16.02 25.33
CA ILE A 244 30.36 -14.94 24.65
C ILE A 244 29.24 -14.40 25.53
N THR A 245 29.10 -13.09 25.64
CA THR A 245 28.10 -12.45 26.47
C THR A 245 27.37 -11.35 25.70
N MET A 246 26.06 -11.46 25.61
CA MET A 246 25.18 -10.50 24.94
C MET A 246 24.89 -9.30 25.85
N ASN A 247 24.84 -8.08 25.25
CA ASN A 247 24.43 -6.81 25.86
C ASN A 247 25.24 -6.41 27.11
N SER A 248 26.51 -6.78 27.17
CA SER A 248 27.36 -6.47 28.33
C SER A 248 28.83 -6.31 27.98
N VAL A 249 29.58 -5.69 28.89
CA VAL A 249 31.04 -5.69 28.89
C VAL A 249 31.50 -6.28 30.23
N ALA A 250 32.35 -7.31 30.16
CA ALA A 250 32.84 -8.06 31.33
C ALA A 250 31.68 -8.57 32.23
N GLY A 251 30.60 -9.05 31.62
CA GLY A 251 29.42 -9.55 32.32
C GLY A 251 28.55 -8.45 32.98
N SER A 252 28.93 -7.19 32.85
CA SER A 252 28.20 -6.08 33.46
C SER A 252 27.35 -5.35 32.43
N ARG A 253 26.06 -5.16 32.75
CA ARG A 253 25.13 -4.36 31.97
C ARG A 253 25.66 -2.93 31.79
N LYS A 254 25.45 -2.35 30.62
CA LYS A 254 25.84 -0.98 30.29
C LYS A 254 24.62 -0.10 30.00
N TYR A 255 24.84 1.22 30.00
CA TYR A 255 23.85 2.25 29.65
C TYR A 255 22.50 2.09 30.36
N GLY A 256 22.49 1.69 31.64
CA GLY A 256 21.26 1.54 32.41
C GLY A 256 20.32 0.43 31.92
N GLY A 257 20.75 -0.40 30.95
CA GLY A 257 19.98 -1.49 30.39
C GLY A 257 19.22 -1.15 29.12
N VAL A 258 19.59 -0.09 28.40
CA VAL A 258 19.07 0.22 27.06
C VAL A 258 19.95 -0.33 25.93
N LEU A 259 21.10 -0.91 26.26
CA LEU A 259 21.90 -1.68 25.31
C LEU A 259 21.11 -2.91 24.90
N SER A 260 20.82 -3.07 23.61
CA SER A 260 19.88 -4.09 23.14
C SER A 260 20.38 -4.83 21.90
N SER A 261 19.95 -6.07 21.80
CA SER A 261 20.05 -6.90 20.59
C SER A 261 18.67 -7.26 20.09
N SER A 262 18.48 -7.39 18.79
CA SER A 262 17.16 -7.64 18.21
C SER A 262 17.20 -8.52 16.97
N ILE A 263 16.08 -9.22 16.74
CA ILE A 263 15.75 -9.89 15.50
C ILE A 263 14.40 -9.38 15.00
N THR A 264 14.35 -8.99 13.73
CA THR A 264 13.14 -8.51 13.07
C THR A 264 12.86 -9.37 11.85
N VAL A 265 11.63 -9.80 11.67
CA VAL A 265 11.15 -10.49 10.48
C VAL A 265 10.04 -9.68 9.84
N GLN A 266 10.19 -9.40 8.56
CA GLN A 266 9.23 -8.68 7.74
C GLN A 266 8.70 -9.59 6.65
N GLU A 267 7.38 -9.73 6.57
CA GLU A 267 6.72 -10.43 5.46
C GLU A 267 6.39 -9.43 4.36
N ILE A 268 6.81 -9.75 3.14
CA ILE A 268 6.66 -8.93 1.95
C ILE A 268 5.85 -9.72 0.93
N GLU A 269 4.77 -9.15 0.43
CA GLU A 269 3.94 -9.73 -0.62
C GLU A 269 4.67 -9.77 -1.97
N VAL A 270 4.45 -10.84 -2.74
CA VAL A 270 5.04 -11.03 -4.09
C VAL A 270 3.93 -11.07 -5.14
#